data_da9045c75acd5f92ec1cdd3316cc04a3
#
_entry.id   da9045c75acd5f92ec1cdd3316cc04a3
#
_cell.length_a   1.000
_cell.length_b   1.000
_cell.length_c   1.000
_cell.angle_alpha   90.00
_cell.angle_beta   90.00
_cell.angle_gamma   90.00
#
_symmetry.space_group_name_H-M   'P 1'
#
loop_
_entity.id
_entity.type
_entity.pdbx_description
1 polymer ?
#
loop_
_entity_poly.entity_id
_entity_poly.type
_entity_poly.pdbx_seq_one_letter_code
_entity_poly.pdbx_strand_id
1 'polypeptide(L)'
;MTNVLILGAAGQIARLAEQQFLANTTDNLTLYLRNSSRVADQQSDRVTIIDGDTTDEAKLTQAMTGQDVVYANLAGQNIKQQAETVLKAMHTSGLKRLIWISTLGIYDEVPGKFGQWNNATLGSYLTRYYAAAEVLENSDLDYTIIRPAWLTNKDEITQRHDPFKGTEVSRKSIAALVVKLTQDPTSNIRTSLGVNKPNTDGDKPAWY
;
A
#
# COMPACT_ATOMS: atom_id res chain seq x y z
N MET A 1 -21.16 1.28 -0.78
CA MET A 1 -20.59 1.38 0.58
C MET A 1 -19.73 0.14 0.76
N THR A 2 -18.44 0.33 0.91
CA THR A 2 -17.42 -0.73 1.02
C THR A 2 -16.82 -0.69 2.42
N ASN A 3 -16.59 -1.83 3.05
CA ASN A 3 -15.87 -1.93 4.31
C ASN A 3 -14.39 -2.18 4.03
N VAL A 4 -13.54 -1.23 4.38
CA VAL A 4 -12.11 -1.24 4.05
C VAL A 4 -11.27 -1.43 5.31
N LEU A 5 -10.53 -2.54 5.39
CA LEU A 5 -9.53 -2.76 6.43
C LEU A 5 -8.20 -2.12 6.02
N ILE A 6 -7.71 -1.15 6.77
CA ILE A 6 -6.44 -0.46 6.52
C ILE A 6 -5.39 -0.95 7.51
N LEU A 7 -4.45 -1.75 7.03
CA LEU A 7 -3.30 -2.23 7.80
C LEU A 7 -2.17 -1.20 7.76
N GLY A 8 -1.64 -0.85 8.93
CA GLY A 8 -0.63 0.20 9.05
C GLY A 8 -1.20 1.62 8.91
N ALA A 9 -2.40 1.84 9.45
CA ALA A 9 -3.20 3.04 9.31
C ALA A 9 -2.50 4.35 9.74
N ALA A 10 -1.51 4.32 10.64
CA ALA A 10 -0.75 5.52 10.99
C ALA A 10 0.30 5.93 9.94
N GLY A 11 0.46 5.19 8.84
CA GLY A 11 1.41 5.52 7.77
C GLY A 11 0.97 6.76 6.99
N GLN A 12 1.94 7.52 6.45
CA GLN A 12 1.64 8.80 5.78
C GLN A 12 0.71 8.65 4.57
N ILE A 13 0.88 7.60 3.75
CA ILE A 13 -0.02 7.34 2.61
C ILE A 13 -1.40 6.91 3.13
N ALA A 14 -1.45 6.03 4.15
CA ALA A 14 -2.70 5.56 4.72
C ALA A 14 -3.55 6.72 5.25
N ARG A 15 -2.97 7.63 6.01
CA ARG A 15 -3.68 8.83 6.52
C ARG A 15 -4.26 9.71 5.40
N LEU A 16 -3.53 9.87 4.30
CA LEU A 16 -4.05 10.61 3.14
C LEU A 16 -5.16 9.83 2.42
N ALA A 17 -5.07 8.50 2.37
CA ALA A 17 -6.13 7.65 1.82
C ALA A 17 -7.39 7.70 2.70
N GLU A 18 -7.26 7.60 4.02
CA GLU A 18 -8.35 7.74 5.00
C GLU A 18 -9.11 9.05 4.80
N GLN A 19 -8.38 10.19 4.71
CA GLN A 19 -8.99 11.49 4.43
C GLN A 19 -9.76 11.50 3.10
N GLN A 20 -9.20 10.92 2.04
CA GLN A 20 -9.84 10.86 0.73
C GLN A 20 -11.06 9.92 0.72
N PHE A 21 -11.01 8.77 1.40
CA PHE A 21 -12.17 7.89 1.59
C PHE A 21 -13.30 8.63 2.29
N LEU A 22 -13.02 9.28 3.41
CA LEU A 22 -14.04 9.98 4.20
C LEU A 22 -14.65 11.18 3.47
N ALA A 23 -13.85 11.87 2.65
CA ALA A 23 -14.30 13.05 1.91
C ALA A 23 -15.07 12.70 0.62
N ASN A 24 -14.70 11.62 -0.07
CA ASN A 24 -15.14 11.37 -1.45
C ASN A 24 -15.99 10.11 -1.62
N THR A 25 -16.14 9.28 -0.57
CA THR A 25 -16.91 8.03 -0.61
C THR A 25 -17.85 7.90 0.58
N THR A 26 -18.68 6.87 0.58
CA THR A 26 -19.54 6.48 1.70
C THR A 26 -19.00 5.25 2.45
N ASP A 27 -17.75 4.88 2.24
CA ASP A 27 -17.14 3.67 2.77
C ASP A 27 -16.91 3.74 4.28
N ASN A 28 -16.92 2.59 4.93
CA ASN A 28 -16.51 2.42 6.31
C ASN A 28 -15.04 2.00 6.36
N LEU A 29 -14.32 2.51 7.33
CA LEU A 29 -12.90 2.22 7.51
C LEU A 29 -12.67 1.49 8.83
N THR A 30 -11.87 0.44 8.80
CA THR A 30 -11.31 -0.21 9.98
C THR A 30 -9.80 0.03 9.99
N LEU A 31 -9.34 0.84 10.95
CA LEU A 31 -7.92 1.21 11.08
C LEU A 31 -7.23 0.20 11.99
N TYR A 32 -6.34 -0.61 11.43
CA TYR A 32 -5.59 -1.64 12.15
C TYR A 32 -4.12 -1.24 12.26
N LEU A 33 -3.64 -1.06 13.49
CA LEU A 33 -2.27 -0.60 13.74
C LEU A 33 -1.82 -0.92 15.16
N ARG A 34 -0.51 -0.99 15.38
CA ARG A 34 0.08 -1.01 16.72
C ARG A 34 0.02 0.40 17.32
N ASN A 35 -0.27 0.49 18.61
CA ASN A 35 -0.41 1.75 19.31
C ASN A 35 -1.49 2.65 18.69
N SER A 36 -2.74 2.21 18.83
CA SER A 36 -3.94 2.85 18.28
C SER A 36 -4.20 4.26 18.82
N SER A 37 -3.60 4.63 19.95
CA SER A 37 -3.69 6.00 20.49
C SER A 37 -3.23 7.08 19.50
N ARG A 38 -2.39 6.73 18.52
CA ARG A 38 -1.89 7.62 17.46
C ARG A 38 -2.97 8.10 16.49
N VAL A 39 -4.12 7.45 16.48
CA VAL A 39 -5.26 7.74 15.58
C VAL A 39 -6.59 7.79 16.34
N ALA A 40 -6.57 7.86 17.66
CA ALA A 40 -7.76 7.81 18.50
C ALA A 40 -8.77 8.95 18.21
N ASP A 41 -8.28 10.08 17.74
CA ASP A 41 -9.05 11.23 17.30
C ASP A 41 -9.87 11.00 16.01
N GLN A 42 -9.63 9.91 15.31
CA GLN A 42 -10.30 9.57 14.05
C GLN A 42 -11.54 8.68 14.24
N GLN A 43 -11.77 8.16 15.44
CA GLN A 43 -12.95 7.35 15.74
C GLN A 43 -14.23 8.11 15.39
N SER A 44 -15.12 7.49 14.62
CA SER A 44 -16.40 8.07 14.19
C SER A 44 -17.39 6.98 13.79
N ASP A 45 -18.59 7.36 13.38
CA ASP A 45 -19.60 6.39 12.90
C ASP A 45 -19.14 5.56 11.70
N ARG A 46 -18.19 6.09 10.91
CA ARG A 46 -17.59 5.40 9.74
C ARG A 46 -16.18 4.89 9.96
N VAL A 47 -15.59 5.11 11.14
CA VAL A 47 -14.21 4.71 11.43
C VAL A 47 -14.15 3.89 12.71
N THR A 48 -13.74 2.64 12.59
CA THR A 48 -13.44 1.75 13.72
C THR A 48 -11.93 1.60 13.87
N ILE A 49 -11.42 1.63 15.09
CA ILE A 49 -9.99 1.51 15.39
C ILE A 49 -9.72 0.20 16.14
N ILE A 50 -8.76 -0.58 15.63
CA ILE A 50 -8.30 -1.83 16.25
C ILE A 50 -6.81 -1.75 16.51
N ASP A 51 -6.41 -1.87 17.78
CA ASP A 51 -5.01 -2.04 18.15
C ASP A 51 -4.56 -3.47 17.86
N GLY A 52 -3.51 -3.69 17.05
CA GLY A 52 -3.04 -5.01 16.71
C GLY A 52 -1.75 -5.03 15.90
N ASP A 53 -1.04 -6.14 15.96
CA ASP A 53 0.14 -6.41 15.13
C ASP A 53 -0.26 -7.28 13.95
N THR A 54 0.23 -6.94 12.75
CA THR A 54 -0.06 -7.70 11.52
C THR A 54 0.60 -9.09 11.48
N THR A 55 1.42 -9.42 12.46
CA THR A 55 1.96 -10.78 12.68
C THR A 55 1.11 -11.64 13.63
N ASP A 56 0.08 -11.06 14.26
CA ASP A 56 -0.93 -11.78 15.04
C ASP A 56 -2.07 -12.25 14.10
N GLU A 57 -1.92 -13.48 13.59
CA GLU A 57 -2.85 -14.07 12.62
C GLU A 57 -4.28 -14.14 13.14
N ALA A 58 -4.46 -14.54 14.42
CA ALA A 58 -5.80 -14.72 15.01
C ALA A 58 -6.54 -13.37 15.10
N LYS A 59 -5.87 -12.35 15.61
CA LYS A 59 -6.43 -11.01 15.74
C LYS A 59 -6.68 -10.36 14.39
N LEU A 60 -5.77 -10.58 13.44
CA LEU A 60 -5.90 -10.06 12.08
C LEU A 60 -7.09 -10.72 11.35
N THR A 61 -7.27 -12.04 11.49
CA THR A 61 -8.42 -12.76 10.94
C THR A 61 -9.74 -12.23 11.51
N GLN A 62 -9.79 -11.98 12.82
CA GLN A 62 -10.96 -11.36 13.45
C GLN A 62 -11.25 -9.97 12.88
N ALA A 63 -10.23 -9.14 12.69
CA ALA A 63 -10.36 -7.80 12.11
C ALA A 63 -10.86 -7.82 10.65
N MET A 64 -10.62 -8.90 9.92
CA MET A 64 -11.07 -9.10 8.54
C MET A 64 -12.54 -9.50 8.43
N THR A 65 -13.19 -9.89 9.52
CA THR A 65 -14.61 -10.28 9.49
C THR A 65 -15.49 -9.11 9.07
N GLY A 66 -16.30 -9.32 8.02
CA GLY A 66 -17.20 -8.28 7.49
C GLY A 66 -16.54 -7.18 6.66
N GLN A 67 -15.26 -7.35 6.32
CA GLN A 67 -14.57 -6.45 5.40
C GLN A 67 -14.75 -6.91 3.94
N ASP A 68 -14.62 -5.97 3.00
CA ASP A 68 -14.69 -6.23 1.55
C ASP A 68 -13.31 -6.15 0.88
N VAL A 69 -12.45 -5.24 1.37
CA VAL A 69 -11.12 -4.95 0.83
C VAL A 69 -10.10 -4.78 1.94
N VAL A 70 -8.91 -5.33 1.75
CA VAL A 70 -7.73 -5.06 2.58
C VAL A 70 -6.81 -4.09 1.85
N TYR A 71 -6.52 -2.95 2.47
CA TYR A 71 -5.48 -2.03 2.07
C TYR A 71 -4.30 -2.13 3.05
N ALA A 72 -3.15 -2.60 2.57
CA ALA A 72 -1.94 -2.82 3.36
C ALA A 72 -0.88 -1.75 3.05
N ASN A 73 -0.64 -0.86 4.02
CA ASN A 73 0.41 0.16 4.02
C ASN A 73 1.48 -0.21 5.05
N LEU A 74 2.11 -1.35 4.85
CA LEU A 74 3.02 -1.99 5.80
C LEU A 74 4.49 -1.73 5.45
N ALA A 75 5.34 -1.79 6.47
CA ALA A 75 6.78 -1.62 6.34
C ALA A 75 7.52 -2.38 7.45
N GLY A 76 8.83 -2.50 7.28
CA GLY A 76 9.70 -3.08 8.30
C GLY A 76 10.58 -4.21 7.77
N GLN A 77 11.48 -4.67 8.64
CA GLN A 77 12.40 -5.75 8.30
C GLN A 77 11.69 -7.10 8.11
N ASN A 78 10.54 -7.28 8.77
CA ASN A 78 9.71 -8.48 8.72
C ASN A 78 8.57 -8.40 7.70
N ILE A 79 8.70 -7.56 6.66
CA ILE A 79 7.62 -7.31 5.67
C ILE A 79 7.17 -8.60 4.97
N LYS A 80 8.06 -9.57 4.73
CA LYS A 80 7.71 -10.89 4.19
C LYS A 80 6.79 -11.65 5.15
N GLN A 81 7.13 -11.73 6.43
CA GLN A 81 6.30 -12.38 7.46
C GLN A 81 4.93 -11.71 7.56
N GLN A 82 4.87 -10.38 7.48
CA GLN A 82 3.61 -9.66 7.47
C GLN A 82 2.76 -10.05 6.24
N ALA A 83 3.36 -10.17 5.05
CA ALA A 83 2.66 -10.64 3.85
C ALA A 83 2.12 -12.07 4.00
N GLU A 84 2.92 -13.00 4.55
CA GLU A 84 2.51 -14.37 4.82
C GLU A 84 1.33 -14.43 5.80
N THR A 85 1.36 -13.62 6.87
CA THR A 85 0.27 -13.58 7.86
C THR A 85 -1.00 -12.97 7.28
N VAL A 86 -0.87 -11.88 6.49
CA VAL A 86 -2.01 -11.26 5.80
C VAL A 86 -2.65 -12.26 4.84
N LEU A 87 -1.86 -12.98 4.04
CA LEU A 87 -2.37 -14.01 3.12
C LEU A 87 -3.16 -15.10 3.86
N LYS A 88 -2.60 -15.63 4.95
CA LYS A 88 -3.29 -16.66 5.77
C LYS A 88 -4.61 -16.15 6.37
N ALA A 89 -4.58 -14.95 6.95
CA ALA A 89 -5.77 -14.34 7.53
C ALA A 89 -6.85 -14.07 6.48
N MET A 90 -6.47 -13.62 5.27
CA MET A 90 -7.39 -13.43 4.15
C MET A 90 -8.00 -14.75 3.67
N HIS A 91 -7.22 -15.82 3.56
CA HIS A 91 -7.74 -17.15 3.22
C HIS A 91 -8.74 -17.64 4.29
N THR A 92 -8.41 -17.52 5.57
CA THR A 92 -9.28 -17.95 6.67
C THR A 92 -10.58 -17.16 6.70
N SER A 93 -10.56 -15.86 6.41
CA SER A 93 -11.74 -14.99 6.38
C SER A 93 -12.52 -15.02 5.06
N GLY A 94 -11.98 -15.67 4.02
CA GLY A 94 -12.60 -15.72 2.68
C GLY A 94 -12.44 -14.43 1.87
N LEU A 95 -11.63 -13.47 2.34
CA LEU A 95 -11.34 -12.23 1.62
C LEU A 95 -10.40 -12.48 0.45
N LYS A 96 -10.64 -11.77 -0.67
CA LYS A 96 -9.83 -11.89 -1.88
C LYS A 96 -9.13 -10.60 -2.29
N ARG A 97 -9.79 -9.44 -2.14
CA ARG A 97 -9.27 -8.17 -2.65
C ARG A 97 -8.22 -7.57 -1.73
N LEU A 98 -6.99 -7.43 -2.23
CA LEU A 98 -5.84 -6.85 -1.54
C LEU A 98 -5.21 -5.72 -2.36
N ILE A 99 -5.00 -4.56 -1.74
CA ILE A 99 -4.18 -3.47 -2.27
C ILE A 99 -2.95 -3.34 -1.36
N TRP A 100 -1.75 -3.55 -1.92
CA TRP A 100 -0.50 -3.62 -1.17
C TRP A 100 0.49 -2.55 -1.62
N ILE A 101 0.97 -1.74 -0.70
CA ILE A 101 2.04 -0.78 -0.99
C ILE A 101 3.40 -1.47 -0.88
N SER A 102 4.16 -1.41 -1.96
CA SER A 102 5.53 -1.88 -2.08
C SER A 102 6.47 -0.70 -2.43
N THR A 103 7.50 -0.94 -3.23
CA THR A 103 8.45 0.10 -3.68
C THR A 103 8.92 -0.19 -5.10
N LEU A 104 9.40 0.84 -5.79
CA LEU A 104 10.06 0.69 -7.09
C LEU A 104 11.36 -0.13 -6.94
N GLY A 105 11.77 -0.79 -8.02
CA GLY A 105 13.07 -1.47 -8.13
C GLY A 105 13.10 -2.90 -7.60
N ILE A 106 11.98 -3.43 -7.06
CA ILE A 106 11.95 -4.81 -6.55
C ILE A 106 12.13 -5.87 -7.62
N TYR A 107 11.88 -5.55 -8.89
CA TYR A 107 12.08 -6.46 -10.05
C TYR A 107 13.26 -6.03 -10.93
N ASP A 108 14.14 -5.17 -10.43
CA ASP A 108 15.22 -4.55 -11.21
C ASP A 108 14.71 -3.78 -12.46
N GLU A 109 13.51 -3.23 -12.36
CA GLU A 109 12.78 -2.63 -13.47
C GLU A 109 13.06 -1.13 -13.68
N VAL A 110 13.85 -0.51 -12.81
CA VAL A 110 14.16 0.93 -12.91
C VAL A 110 15.34 1.14 -13.86
N PRO A 111 15.16 1.86 -14.97
CA PRO A 111 16.20 1.93 -16.00
C PRO A 111 17.33 2.93 -15.69
N GLY A 112 18.48 2.73 -16.35
CA GLY A 112 19.57 3.69 -16.49
C GLY A 112 20.24 4.08 -15.17
N LYS A 113 20.70 5.31 -15.09
CA LYS A 113 21.40 5.84 -13.91
C LYS A 113 20.48 5.93 -12.69
N PHE A 114 19.20 6.21 -12.89
CA PHE A 114 18.22 6.20 -11.80
C PHE A 114 18.11 4.83 -11.15
N GLY A 115 18.06 3.75 -11.95
CA GLY A 115 18.06 2.39 -11.43
C GLY A 115 19.31 2.04 -10.64
N GLN A 116 20.49 2.39 -11.17
CA GLN A 116 21.77 2.18 -10.47
C GLN A 116 21.79 2.91 -9.12
N TRP A 117 21.39 4.19 -9.11
CA TRP A 117 21.34 4.99 -7.88
C TRP A 117 20.30 4.42 -6.89
N ASN A 118 19.10 4.05 -7.36
CA ASN A 118 18.05 3.46 -6.54
C ASN A 118 18.53 2.16 -5.87
N ASN A 119 19.12 1.26 -6.64
CA ASN A 119 19.63 -0.02 -6.13
C ASN A 119 20.75 0.18 -5.11
N ALA A 120 21.68 1.10 -5.37
CA ALA A 120 22.74 1.44 -4.43
C ALA A 120 22.18 2.04 -3.12
N THR A 121 21.13 2.86 -3.21
CA THR A 121 20.53 3.54 -2.05
C THR A 121 19.68 2.61 -1.20
N LEU A 122 18.83 1.76 -1.82
CA LEU A 122 17.88 0.90 -1.12
C LEU A 122 18.49 -0.46 -0.71
N GLY A 123 19.44 -0.99 -1.48
CA GLY A 123 20.17 -2.22 -1.13
C GLY A 123 19.25 -3.37 -0.69
N SER A 124 19.51 -3.94 0.49
CA SER A 124 18.74 -5.07 1.04
C SER A 124 17.26 -4.78 1.30
N TYR A 125 16.84 -3.51 1.27
CA TYR A 125 15.42 -3.14 1.35
C TYR A 125 14.65 -3.73 0.17
N LEU A 126 15.21 -3.66 -1.05
CA LEU A 126 14.60 -4.21 -2.26
C LEU A 126 14.37 -5.71 -2.16
N THR A 127 15.38 -6.47 -1.68
CA THR A 127 15.26 -7.93 -1.53
C THR A 127 14.14 -8.32 -0.58
N ARG A 128 13.97 -7.59 0.54
CA ARG A 128 12.89 -7.86 1.50
C ARG A 128 11.51 -7.58 0.92
N TYR A 129 11.37 -6.47 0.19
CA TYR A 129 10.10 -6.10 -0.43
C TYR A 129 9.75 -6.98 -1.63
N TYR A 130 10.76 -7.44 -2.39
CA TYR A 130 10.59 -8.47 -3.41
C TYR A 130 10.03 -9.76 -2.80
N ALA A 131 10.64 -10.25 -1.72
CA ALA A 131 10.19 -11.48 -1.05
C ALA A 131 8.74 -11.37 -0.51
N ALA A 132 8.29 -10.18 -0.11
CA ALA A 132 6.89 -9.96 0.25
C ALA A 132 5.98 -9.94 -0.99
N ALA A 133 6.40 -9.31 -2.08
CA ALA A 133 5.65 -9.32 -3.35
C ALA A 133 5.50 -10.74 -3.89
N GLU A 134 6.56 -11.54 -3.88
CA GLU A 134 6.57 -12.94 -4.32
C GLU A 134 5.54 -13.79 -3.55
N VAL A 135 5.36 -13.59 -2.23
CA VAL A 135 4.31 -14.25 -1.44
C VAL A 135 2.93 -13.94 -2.01
N LEU A 136 2.66 -12.69 -2.35
CA LEU A 136 1.36 -12.26 -2.86
C LEU A 136 1.13 -12.73 -4.30
N GLU A 137 2.15 -12.67 -5.14
CA GLU A 137 2.10 -13.09 -6.55
C GLU A 137 1.85 -14.59 -6.73
N ASN A 138 2.35 -15.40 -5.79
CA ASN A 138 2.11 -16.85 -5.74
C ASN A 138 0.79 -17.24 -5.07
N SER A 139 -0.03 -16.25 -4.64
CA SER A 139 -1.33 -16.49 -4.02
C SER A 139 -2.47 -16.54 -5.03
N ASP A 140 -3.66 -16.92 -4.57
CA ASP A 140 -4.92 -16.85 -5.32
C ASP A 140 -5.73 -15.57 -5.02
N LEU A 141 -5.11 -14.59 -4.35
CA LEU A 141 -5.75 -13.31 -4.05
C LEU A 141 -5.94 -12.44 -5.31
N ASP A 142 -6.95 -11.60 -5.26
CA ASP A 142 -7.16 -10.50 -6.21
C ASP A 142 -6.31 -9.29 -5.78
N TYR A 143 -5.00 -9.47 -5.82
CA TYR A 143 -4.06 -8.45 -5.38
C TYR A 143 -3.81 -7.35 -6.42
N THR A 144 -3.53 -6.14 -5.94
CA THR A 144 -2.82 -5.10 -6.67
C THR A 144 -1.63 -4.65 -5.83
N ILE A 145 -0.42 -4.85 -6.32
CA ILE A 145 0.81 -4.32 -5.70
C ILE A 145 1.09 -2.94 -6.31
N ILE A 146 1.20 -1.92 -5.50
CA ILE A 146 1.56 -0.57 -5.94
C ILE A 146 3.04 -0.35 -5.60
N ARG A 147 3.86 -0.05 -6.61
CA ARG A 147 5.29 0.26 -6.49
C ARG A 147 5.53 1.75 -6.78
N PRO A 148 5.46 2.61 -5.76
CA PRO A 148 5.69 4.03 -5.96
C PRO A 148 7.15 4.33 -6.27
N ALA A 149 7.40 5.34 -7.11
CA ALA A 149 8.67 6.05 -7.17
C ALA A 149 8.93 6.80 -5.84
N TRP A 150 10.02 7.54 -5.75
CA TRP A 150 10.39 8.23 -4.51
C TRP A 150 9.29 9.22 -4.08
N LEU A 151 8.87 9.07 -2.83
CA LEU A 151 7.65 9.71 -2.32
C LEU A 151 7.91 11.15 -1.88
N THR A 152 7.08 12.08 -2.36
CA THR A 152 7.07 13.49 -1.93
C THR A 152 5.82 13.82 -1.10
N ASN A 153 5.83 14.97 -0.43
CA ASN A 153 4.68 15.53 0.28
C ASN A 153 3.98 16.65 -0.51
N LYS A 154 4.23 16.73 -1.83
CA LYS A 154 3.55 17.72 -2.68
C LYS A 154 2.04 17.50 -2.66
N ASP A 155 1.29 18.59 -2.57
CA ASP A 155 -0.18 18.57 -2.58
C ASP A 155 -0.70 18.51 -4.01
N GLU A 156 -0.59 17.33 -4.62
CA GLU A 156 -0.98 17.07 -6.02
C GLU A 156 -1.46 15.64 -6.20
N ILE A 157 -2.36 15.44 -7.18
CA ILE A 157 -2.78 14.13 -7.67
C ILE A 157 -2.38 14.05 -9.14
N THR A 158 -1.16 13.59 -9.41
CA THR A 158 -0.61 13.43 -10.74
C THR A 158 0.27 12.20 -10.78
N GLN A 159 -0.09 11.22 -11.61
CA GLN A 159 0.63 9.96 -11.74
C GLN A 159 0.51 9.35 -13.12
N ARG A 160 1.46 8.50 -13.46
CA ARG A 160 1.41 7.58 -14.61
C ARG A 160 1.91 6.20 -14.21
N HIS A 161 1.49 5.21 -14.98
CA HIS A 161 1.86 3.81 -14.78
C HIS A 161 2.74 3.37 -15.96
N ASP A 162 4.04 3.51 -15.79
CA ASP A 162 5.03 3.10 -16.80
C ASP A 162 6.33 2.62 -16.12
N PRO A 163 7.30 2.13 -16.90
CA PRO A 163 8.59 1.69 -16.39
C PRO A 163 9.44 2.87 -15.85
N PHE A 164 9.03 3.53 -14.81
CA PHE A 164 9.76 4.53 -14.02
C PHE A 164 10.61 5.53 -14.82
N LYS A 165 10.01 6.20 -15.80
CA LYS A 165 10.65 7.35 -16.43
C LYS A 165 10.75 8.52 -15.46
N GLY A 166 9.77 8.70 -14.55
CA GLY A 166 9.82 9.70 -13.50
C GLY A 166 10.41 9.14 -12.21
N THR A 167 11.14 9.98 -11.50
CA THR A 167 11.89 9.63 -10.29
C THR A 167 11.09 9.77 -9.00
N GLU A 168 9.97 10.50 -9.02
CA GLU A 168 9.17 10.81 -7.83
C GLU A 168 7.67 10.69 -8.07
N VAL A 169 6.91 10.62 -6.97
CA VAL A 169 5.44 10.72 -6.95
C VAL A 169 4.96 11.21 -5.57
N SER A 170 3.87 11.98 -5.53
CA SER A 170 3.32 12.43 -4.24
C SER A 170 2.60 11.29 -3.51
N ARG A 171 2.69 11.30 -2.17
CA ARG A 171 1.90 10.38 -1.33
C ARG A 171 0.40 10.55 -1.55
N LYS A 172 -0.05 11.78 -1.86
CA LYS A 172 -1.45 12.08 -2.17
C LYS A 172 -1.92 11.40 -3.46
N SER A 173 -1.06 11.32 -4.48
CA SER A 173 -1.35 10.57 -5.71
C SER A 173 -1.51 9.07 -5.46
N ILE A 174 -0.64 8.48 -4.61
CA ILE A 174 -0.74 7.06 -4.25
C ILE A 174 -2.01 6.81 -3.44
N ALA A 175 -2.35 7.67 -2.50
CA ALA A 175 -3.59 7.60 -1.73
C ALA A 175 -4.83 7.64 -2.64
N ALA A 176 -4.84 8.54 -3.64
CA ALA A 176 -5.93 8.62 -4.63
C ALA A 176 -6.04 7.35 -5.49
N LEU A 177 -4.91 6.72 -5.84
CA LEU A 177 -4.91 5.43 -6.54
C LEU A 177 -5.51 4.32 -5.67
N VAL A 178 -5.17 4.26 -4.39
CA VAL A 178 -5.76 3.29 -3.45
C VAL A 178 -7.27 3.43 -3.39
N VAL A 179 -7.79 4.66 -3.23
CA VAL A 179 -9.24 4.92 -3.22
C VAL A 179 -9.87 4.48 -4.54
N LYS A 180 -9.28 4.84 -5.69
CA LYS A 180 -9.77 4.43 -7.01
C LYS A 180 -9.86 2.91 -7.17
N LEU A 181 -8.81 2.17 -6.77
CA LEU A 181 -8.76 0.70 -6.85
C LEU A 181 -9.76 0.03 -5.88
N THR A 182 -10.10 0.67 -4.78
CA THR A 182 -11.13 0.22 -3.86
C THR A 182 -12.53 0.41 -4.45
N GLN A 183 -12.78 1.55 -5.13
CA GLN A 183 -14.06 1.83 -5.78
C GLN A 183 -14.29 1.00 -7.05
N ASP A 184 -13.22 0.51 -7.68
CA ASP A 184 -13.28 -0.44 -8.81
C ASP A 184 -12.47 -1.71 -8.46
N PRO A 185 -13.04 -2.62 -7.65
CA PRO A 185 -12.33 -3.79 -7.13
C PRO A 185 -11.95 -4.81 -8.21
N THR A 186 -12.51 -4.70 -9.40
CA THR A 186 -12.19 -5.56 -10.55
C THR A 186 -11.01 -5.05 -11.38
N SER A 187 -10.58 -3.80 -11.13
CA SER A 187 -9.47 -3.18 -11.84
C SER A 187 -8.12 -3.67 -11.31
N ASN A 188 -7.19 -3.91 -12.21
CA ASN A 188 -5.80 -4.26 -11.92
C ASN A 188 -5.63 -5.48 -10.96
N ILE A 189 -6.52 -6.47 -11.08
CA ILE A 189 -6.39 -7.74 -10.36
C ILE A 189 -5.13 -8.47 -10.82
N ARG A 190 -4.39 -9.05 -9.85
CA ARG A 190 -3.14 -9.80 -10.05
C ARG A 190 -2.10 -9.00 -10.84
N THR A 191 -1.99 -7.72 -10.51
CA THR A 191 -1.12 -6.77 -11.21
C THR A 191 -0.19 -6.07 -10.21
N SER A 192 1.06 -5.84 -10.65
CA SER A 192 2.04 -5.02 -9.95
C SER A 192 2.29 -3.73 -10.73
N LEU A 193 1.83 -2.59 -10.18
CA LEU A 193 1.83 -1.29 -10.83
C LEU A 193 3.05 -0.46 -10.41
N GLY A 194 3.90 -0.09 -11.35
CA GLY A 194 4.88 0.98 -11.18
C GLY A 194 4.19 2.34 -11.27
N VAL A 195 4.37 3.20 -10.28
CA VAL A 195 3.68 4.50 -10.23
C VAL A 195 4.68 5.63 -10.03
N ASN A 196 4.72 6.55 -11.00
CA ASN A 196 5.60 7.71 -10.96
C ASN A 196 4.90 8.96 -11.50
N LYS A 197 5.50 10.14 -11.33
CA LYS A 197 4.99 11.41 -11.83
C LYS A 197 5.59 11.74 -13.19
N PRO A 198 4.77 12.20 -14.18
CA PRO A 198 5.29 12.75 -15.45
C PRO A 198 6.24 13.94 -15.21
N ASN A 199 7.18 14.12 -16.12
CA ASN A 199 8.10 15.26 -16.14
C ASN A 199 8.97 15.39 -14.86
N THR A 200 9.34 14.24 -14.27
CA THR A 200 10.30 14.15 -13.17
C THR A 200 11.46 13.23 -13.53
N ASP A 201 11.75 13.12 -14.84
CA ASP A 201 12.84 12.29 -15.35
C ASP A 201 14.19 12.80 -14.84
N GLY A 202 15.10 11.90 -14.48
CA GLY A 202 16.42 12.27 -13.95
C GLY A 202 17.20 11.07 -13.42
N ASP A 203 18.43 11.31 -12.98
CA ASP A 203 19.32 10.28 -12.44
C ASP A 203 18.98 9.94 -10.97
N LYS A 204 18.23 10.81 -10.29
CA LYS A 204 17.70 10.67 -8.92
C LYS A 204 16.57 11.68 -8.69
N PRO A 205 15.81 11.58 -7.58
CA PRO A 205 14.81 12.60 -7.23
C PRO A 205 15.43 13.98 -7.07
N ALA A 206 14.74 15.03 -7.54
CA ALA A 206 15.27 16.38 -7.55
C ALA A 206 15.59 16.97 -6.15
N TRP A 207 14.99 16.40 -5.12
CA TRP A 207 15.14 16.83 -3.72
C TRP A 207 16.20 16.03 -2.94
N TYR A 208 16.87 15.07 -3.57
CA TYR A 208 17.84 14.18 -2.93
C TYR A 208 19.30 14.67 -3.06
#